data_a0e9530f20f16cf37c1e6fb0b731b58a
#
_entry.id   a0e9530f20f16cf37c1e6fb0b731b58a
#
_cell.length_a   1.000
_cell.length_b   1.000
_cell.length_c   1.000
_cell.angle_alpha   90.00
_cell.angle_beta   90.00
_cell.angle_gamma   90.00
#
_symmetry.space_group_name_H-M   'P 1'
#
loop_
_entity.id
_entity.type
_entity.pdbx_description
1 polymer ?
#
loop_
_entity_poly.entity_id
_entity_poly.type
_entity_poly.pdbx_seq_one_letter_code
_entity_poly.pdbx_strand_id
1 'polypeptide(L)'
;VYHLTPFTMPKHDRAAPSLREEQSLYRAGCRLVAGIDEAGRGAWAGPVVAAAVILPRRDCIASELRGVRDSKRLTPAQRALMRERIQHVALAWAVGSASSAEIDTWGILPATRLAMMRAVAGLQLTPDVLLIDAVSLPELYLPQRTFPYADAISLSVAAASILAKTARDALMCDLDALVGGYGFAGHKGYGTRAHAEALIKLGPSWAHRHTFRPVVEVVSS
;
A
#
# COMPACT_ATOMS: atom_id res chain seq x y z
N VAL A 1 12.50 -24.12 -16.22
CA VAL A 1 13.18 -22.82 -16.26
C VAL A 1 12.45 -21.98 -17.31
N TYR A 2 11.62 -21.05 -16.90
CA TYR A 2 10.91 -20.16 -17.81
C TYR A 2 11.75 -18.88 -17.97
N HIS A 3 12.27 -18.67 -19.19
CA HIS A 3 12.91 -17.43 -19.57
C HIS A 3 11.87 -16.31 -19.70
N LEU A 4 11.85 -15.38 -18.76
CA LEU A 4 11.08 -14.15 -18.86
C LEU A 4 11.90 -13.10 -19.61
N THR A 5 11.40 -12.68 -20.79
CA THR A 5 11.93 -11.53 -21.53
C THR A 5 11.78 -10.24 -20.70
N PRO A 6 12.77 -9.34 -20.70
CA PRO A 6 12.65 -8.07 -19.96
C PRO A 6 11.57 -7.18 -20.58
N PHE A 7 10.63 -6.76 -19.73
CA PHE A 7 9.52 -5.88 -20.09
C PHE A 7 10.00 -4.43 -20.15
N THR A 8 10.02 -3.83 -21.34
CA THR A 8 10.31 -2.40 -21.56
C THR A 8 8.99 -1.63 -21.60
N MET A 9 8.79 -0.70 -20.65
CA MET A 9 7.60 0.17 -20.58
C MET A 9 7.67 1.32 -21.59
N PRO A 10 6.60 1.58 -22.36
CA PRO A 10 6.49 2.82 -23.14
C PRO A 10 6.28 4.02 -22.21
N LYS A 11 7.01 5.11 -22.46
CA LYS A 11 6.76 6.42 -21.82
C LYS A 11 5.46 7.01 -22.41
N HIS A 12 4.59 7.45 -21.50
CA HIS A 12 3.37 8.23 -21.70
C HIS A 12 2.07 7.46 -22.03
N ASP A 13 1.06 7.89 -21.29
CA ASP A 13 -0.32 7.46 -21.20
C ASP A 13 -0.52 6.11 -20.50
N ARG A 14 -0.40 6.12 -19.15
CA ARG A 14 -0.77 4.96 -18.35
C ARG A 14 -2.29 4.80 -18.44
N ALA A 15 -2.73 3.88 -19.26
CA ALA A 15 -4.10 3.40 -19.29
C ALA A 15 -4.56 3.06 -17.85
N ALA A 16 -5.87 3.11 -17.60
CA ALA A 16 -6.42 2.67 -16.32
C ALA A 16 -6.00 1.20 -16.06
N PRO A 17 -5.79 0.82 -14.77
CA PRO A 17 -5.48 -0.56 -14.42
C PRO A 17 -6.58 -1.50 -14.96
N SER A 18 -6.18 -2.70 -15.33
CA SER A 18 -7.06 -3.68 -15.99
C SER A 18 -6.97 -5.04 -15.29
N LEU A 19 -7.83 -5.97 -15.65
CA LEU A 19 -7.81 -7.34 -15.14
C LEU A 19 -6.91 -8.29 -15.96
N ARG A 20 -6.01 -7.78 -16.79
CA ARG A 20 -5.20 -8.63 -17.70
C ARG A 20 -4.31 -9.60 -16.92
N GLU A 21 -3.69 -9.16 -15.84
CA GLU A 21 -2.82 -9.98 -15.00
C GLU A 21 -3.65 -11.03 -14.25
N GLU A 22 -4.76 -10.64 -13.66
CA GLU A 22 -5.68 -11.54 -12.99
C GLU A 22 -6.24 -12.59 -13.97
N GLN A 23 -6.68 -12.16 -15.16
CA GLN A 23 -7.19 -13.06 -16.20
C GLN A 23 -6.13 -14.03 -16.70
N SER A 24 -4.87 -13.62 -16.80
CA SER A 24 -3.75 -14.52 -17.13
C SER A 24 -3.61 -15.64 -16.11
N LEU A 25 -3.69 -15.30 -14.82
CA LEU A 25 -3.62 -16.25 -13.72
C LEU A 25 -4.86 -17.16 -13.65
N TYR A 26 -6.05 -16.61 -13.92
CA TYR A 26 -7.29 -17.42 -14.01
C TYR A 26 -7.23 -18.46 -15.14
N ARG A 27 -6.62 -18.12 -16.31
CA ARG A 27 -6.40 -19.09 -17.40
C ARG A 27 -5.38 -20.16 -17.02
N ALA A 28 -4.42 -19.82 -16.14
CA ALA A 28 -3.44 -20.77 -15.60
C ALA A 28 -4.00 -21.67 -14.48
N GLY A 29 -5.30 -21.52 -14.13
CA GLY A 29 -5.99 -22.38 -13.16
C GLY A 29 -6.15 -21.79 -11.76
N CYS A 30 -5.59 -20.62 -11.47
CA CYS A 30 -5.81 -19.93 -10.19
C CYS A 30 -7.29 -19.51 -10.08
N ARG A 31 -7.85 -19.58 -8.86
CA ARG A 31 -9.23 -19.16 -8.57
C ARG A 31 -9.28 -17.84 -7.82
N LEU A 32 -8.38 -17.69 -6.84
CA LEU A 32 -8.30 -16.54 -5.94
C LEU A 32 -6.96 -15.83 -6.14
N VAL A 33 -7.02 -14.66 -6.75
CA VAL A 33 -5.84 -13.79 -6.99
C VAL A 33 -5.93 -12.60 -6.04
N ALA A 34 -4.95 -12.41 -5.18
CA ALA A 34 -4.87 -11.27 -4.29
C ALA A 34 -3.91 -10.21 -4.83
N GLY A 35 -4.41 -8.99 -5.02
CA GLY A 35 -3.58 -7.81 -5.26
C GLY A 35 -3.11 -7.21 -3.95
N ILE A 36 -1.85 -6.77 -3.87
CA ILE A 36 -1.24 -6.22 -2.66
C ILE A 36 -0.47 -4.96 -3.01
N ASP A 37 -0.63 -3.92 -2.18
CA ASP A 37 0.14 -2.67 -2.24
C ASP A 37 0.28 -2.06 -0.86
N GLU A 38 1.22 -1.10 -0.70
CA GLU A 38 1.47 -0.40 0.56
C GLU A 38 1.39 1.11 0.45
N ALA A 39 1.26 1.77 1.60
CA ALA A 39 1.34 3.22 1.76
C ALA A 39 2.25 3.59 2.92
N GLY A 40 3.01 4.68 2.76
CA GLY A 40 3.76 5.28 3.86
C GLY A 40 5.21 4.87 3.97
N ARG A 41 5.83 4.19 3.00
CA ARG A 41 7.25 3.79 3.07
C ARG A 41 8.20 4.97 3.28
N GLY A 42 8.03 6.06 2.55
CA GLY A 42 8.91 7.25 2.62
C GLY A 42 8.52 8.29 3.67
N ALA A 43 7.56 8.03 4.55
CA ALA A 43 7.18 8.97 5.60
C ALA A 43 8.18 8.94 6.76
N TRP A 44 8.38 10.07 7.43
CA TRP A 44 9.26 10.22 8.59
C TRP A 44 8.59 9.78 9.89
N ALA A 45 7.26 9.72 9.91
CA ALA A 45 6.46 9.34 11.07
C ALA A 45 5.29 8.42 10.69
N GLY A 46 4.84 7.66 11.67
CA GLY A 46 3.70 6.76 11.58
C GLY A 46 4.03 5.42 10.89
N PRO A 47 3.03 4.52 10.85
CA PRO A 47 3.20 3.16 10.34
C PRO A 47 3.41 3.12 8.81
N VAL A 48 3.98 2.03 8.32
CA VAL A 48 3.74 1.55 6.96
C VAL A 48 2.49 0.67 6.99
N VAL A 49 1.60 0.86 6.02
CA VAL A 49 0.31 0.14 5.95
C VAL A 49 0.21 -0.51 4.58
N ALA A 50 -0.16 -1.78 4.56
CA ALA A 50 -0.44 -2.54 3.35
C ALA A 50 -1.89 -3.01 3.33
N ALA A 51 -2.41 -3.29 2.13
CA ALA A 51 -3.69 -3.95 1.97
C ALA A 51 -3.57 -5.11 0.98
N ALA A 52 -4.46 -6.10 1.16
CA ALA A 52 -4.66 -7.21 0.24
C ALA A 52 -6.12 -7.24 -0.20
N VAL A 53 -6.38 -7.45 -1.50
CA VAL A 53 -7.73 -7.46 -2.09
C VAL A 53 -7.87 -8.61 -3.06
N ILE A 54 -8.93 -9.43 -2.87
CA ILE A 54 -9.35 -10.48 -3.82
C ILE A 54 -10.63 -9.99 -4.51
N LEU A 55 -10.56 -9.73 -5.82
CA LEU A 55 -11.72 -9.34 -6.61
C LEU A 55 -12.46 -10.58 -7.14
N PRO A 56 -13.80 -10.51 -7.32
CA PRO A 56 -14.55 -11.59 -7.91
C PRO A 56 -14.22 -11.77 -9.39
N ARG A 57 -14.21 -13.03 -9.84
CA ARG A 57 -14.03 -13.39 -11.25
C ARG A 57 -15.36 -13.24 -12.00
N ARG A 58 -15.68 -12.01 -12.40
CA ARG A 58 -16.87 -11.71 -13.22
C ARG A 58 -16.59 -10.54 -14.17
N ASP A 59 -17.26 -10.51 -15.32
CA ASP A 59 -16.97 -9.56 -16.40
C ASP A 59 -17.29 -8.11 -16.03
N CYS A 60 -18.29 -7.88 -15.18
CA CYS A 60 -18.72 -6.53 -14.77
C CYS A 60 -17.80 -5.84 -13.78
N ILE A 61 -16.87 -6.57 -13.12
CA ILE A 61 -16.05 -6.01 -12.03
C ILE A 61 -15.24 -4.76 -12.45
N ALA A 62 -14.71 -4.74 -13.68
CA ALA A 62 -13.98 -3.61 -14.20
C ALA A 62 -14.88 -2.36 -14.38
N SER A 63 -16.16 -2.54 -14.71
CA SER A 63 -17.12 -1.45 -14.82
C SER A 63 -17.60 -0.96 -13.46
N GLU A 64 -17.80 -1.86 -12.51
CA GLU A 64 -18.18 -1.54 -11.12
C GLU A 64 -17.07 -0.75 -10.40
N LEU A 65 -15.81 -1.07 -10.68
CA LEU A 65 -14.63 -0.38 -10.14
C LEU A 65 -14.10 0.73 -11.08
N ARG A 66 -14.93 1.22 -12.00
CA ARG A 66 -14.53 2.35 -12.87
C ARG A 66 -14.10 3.56 -12.02
N GLY A 67 -12.88 4.04 -12.23
CA GLY A 67 -12.26 5.12 -11.47
C GLY A 67 -11.23 4.65 -10.43
N VAL A 68 -11.15 3.36 -10.16
CA VAL A 68 -10.03 2.78 -9.40
C VAL A 68 -8.75 2.93 -10.23
N ARG A 69 -7.74 3.55 -9.65
CA ARG A 69 -6.42 3.81 -10.23
C ARG A 69 -5.42 4.13 -9.13
N ASP A 70 -4.16 4.34 -9.47
CA ASP A 70 -3.12 4.80 -8.52
C ASP A 70 -3.70 5.82 -7.52
N SER A 71 -3.64 5.48 -6.25
CA SER A 71 -4.27 6.24 -5.15
C SER A 71 -3.76 7.69 -5.04
N LYS A 72 -2.53 7.95 -5.53
CA LYS A 72 -1.92 9.28 -5.53
C LYS A 72 -2.55 10.23 -6.59
N ARG A 73 -3.21 9.67 -7.59
CA ARG A 73 -3.92 10.41 -8.64
C ARG A 73 -5.38 10.74 -8.29
N LEU A 74 -5.86 10.32 -7.13
CA LEU A 74 -7.22 10.55 -6.64
C LEU A 74 -7.21 11.63 -5.55
N THR A 75 -8.26 12.45 -5.53
CA THR A 75 -8.53 13.34 -4.39
C THR A 75 -8.95 12.51 -3.15
N PRO A 76 -8.86 13.05 -1.93
CA PRO A 76 -9.34 12.34 -0.73
C PRO A 76 -10.80 11.87 -0.84
N ALA A 77 -11.71 12.69 -1.37
CA ALA A 77 -13.12 12.33 -1.56
C ALA A 77 -13.28 11.18 -2.58
N GLN A 78 -12.54 11.22 -3.69
CA GLN A 78 -12.53 10.13 -4.66
C GLN A 78 -12.00 8.84 -4.06
N ARG A 79 -10.93 8.90 -3.24
CA ARG A 79 -10.41 7.71 -2.55
C ARG A 79 -11.43 7.12 -1.60
N ALA A 80 -12.12 7.94 -0.82
CA ALA A 80 -13.17 7.49 0.11
C ALA A 80 -14.28 6.74 -0.65
N LEU A 81 -14.79 7.33 -1.73
CA LEU A 81 -15.82 6.69 -2.58
C LEU A 81 -15.31 5.36 -3.17
N MET A 82 -14.09 5.33 -3.68
CA MET A 82 -13.53 4.10 -4.25
C MET A 82 -13.29 3.04 -3.17
N ARG A 83 -12.84 3.42 -1.97
CA ARG A 83 -12.72 2.52 -0.82
C ARG A 83 -14.04 1.79 -0.55
N GLU A 84 -15.15 2.51 -0.41
CA GLU A 84 -16.47 1.94 -0.15
C GLU A 84 -16.88 0.95 -1.26
N ARG A 85 -16.68 1.34 -2.53
CA ARG A 85 -16.96 0.45 -3.67
C ARG A 85 -16.12 -0.81 -3.65
N ILE A 86 -14.80 -0.69 -3.40
CA ILE A 86 -13.90 -1.84 -3.32
C ILE A 86 -14.34 -2.79 -2.20
N GLN A 87 -14.61 -2.26 -1.02
CA GLN A 87 -15.05 -3.05 0.13
C GLN A 87 -16.38 -3.77 -0.11
N HIS A 88 -17.28 -3.14 -0.88
CA HIS A 88 -18.58 -3.74 -1.23
C HIS A 88 -18.46 -4.87 -2.24
N VAL A 89 -17.57 -4.77 -3.23
CA VAL A 89 -17.51 -5.73 -4.35
C VAL A 89 -16.44 -6.81 -4.18
N ALA A 90 -15.42 -6.58 -3.35
CA ALA A 90 -14.35 -7.55 -3.12
C ALA A 90 -14.88 -8.83 -2.45
N LEU A 91 -14.35 -9.99 -2.85
CA LEU A 91 -14.62 -11.25 -2.17
C LEU A 91 -13.99 -11.29 -0.78
N ALA A 92 -12.80 -10.73 -0.66
CA ALA A 92 -12.10 -10.54 0.60
C ALA A 92 -11.15 -9.34 0.47
N TRP A 93 -10.94 -8.64 1.57
CA TRP A 93 -9.93 -7.61 1.70
C TRP A 93 -9.47 -7.52 3.15
N ALA A 94 -8.23 -7.12 3.34
CA ALA A 94 -7.68 -6.89 4.67
C ALA A 94 -6.59 -5.82 4.62
N VAL A 95 -6.31 -5.24 5.78
CA VAL A 95 -5.26 -4.24 5.99
C VAL A 95 -4.30 -4.76 7.06
N GLY A 96 -3.02 -4.62 6.81
CA GLY A 96 -1.96 -4.90 7.77
C GLY A 96 -1.08 -3.67 7.94
N SER A 97 -0.44 -3.53 9.09
CA SER A 97 0.47 -2.41 9.36
C SER A 97 1.70 -2.87 10.12
N ALA A 98 2.78 -2.09 10.00
CA ALA A 98 3.93 -2.15 10.89
C ALA A 98 4.20 -0.74 11.43
N SER A 99 4.39 -0.66 12.76
CA SER A 99 4.56 0.59 13.50
C SER A 99 5.91 1.27 13.21
N SER A 100 6.05 2.54 13.63
CA SER A 100 7.34 3.23 13.60
C SER A 100 8.42 2.50 14.40
N ALA A 101 8.08 1.94 15.56
CA ALA A 101 9.02 1.15 16.36
C ALA A 101 9.48 -0.14 15.65
N GLU A 102 8.58 -0.85 14.97
CA GLU A 102 8.95 -2.02 14.16
C GLU A 102 9.82 -1.64 12.95
N ILE A 103 9.56 -0.47 12.35
CA ILE A 103 10.41 0.08 11.28
C ILE A 103 11.81 0.40 11.79
N ASP A 104 11.91 1.01 12.97
CA ASP A 104 13.20 1.33 13.59
C ASP A 104 13.99 0.08 13.98
N THR A 105 13.28 -0.99 14.39
CA THR A 105 13.92 -2.25 14.78
C THR A 105 14.43 -3.05 13.58
N TRP A 106 13.66 -3.17 12.52
CA TRP A 106 13.95 -4.10 11.42
C TRP A 106 14.30 -3.41 10.09
N GLY A 107 14.12 -2.09 10.01
CA GLY A 107 14.24 -1.33 8.79
C GLY A 107 12.95 -1.35 7.95
N ILE A 108 12.86 -0.41 7.01
CA ILE A 108 11.61 -0.16 6.26
C ILE A 108 11.20 -1.32 5.35
N LEU A 109 12.13 -2.04 4.72
CA LEU A 109 11.78 -3.13 3.81
C LEU A 109 11.22 -4.35 4.54
N PRO A 110 11.86 -4.90 5.62
CA PRO A 110 11.26 -5.95 6.43
C PRO A 110 9.92 -5.53 7.06
N ALA A 111 9.80 -4.30 7.56
CA ALA A 111 8.55 -3.79 8.11
C ALA A 111 7.44 -3.69 7.04
N THR A 112 7.78 -3.32 5.79
CA THR A 112 6.82 -3.34 4.67
C THR A 112 6.33 -4.76 4.39
N ARG A 113 7.25 -5.73 4.32
CA ARG A 113 6.91 -7.15 4.17
C ARG A 113 6.00 -7.65 5.30
N LEU A 114 6.31 -7.29 6.54
CA LEU A 114 5.49 -7.63 7.69
C LEU A 114 4.07 -7.07 7.57
N ALA A 115 3.92 -5.80 7.16
CA ALA A 115 2.61 -5.20 6.92
C ALA A 115 1.83 -5.94 5.82
N MET A 116 2.50 -6.30 4.72
CA MET A 116 1.91 -7.08 3.63
C MET A 116 1.51 -8.50 4.09
N MET A 117 2.38 -9.19 4.84
CA MET A 117 2.07 -10.51 5.40
C MET A 117 0.86 -10.45 6.36
N ARG A 118 0.78 -9.42 7.19
CA ARG A 118 -0.38 -9.18 8.06
C ARG A 118 -1.66 -8.93 7.26
N ALA A 119 -1.58 -8.21 6.14
CA ALA A 119 -2.71 -8.00 5.24
C ALA A 119 -3.15 -9.34 4.60
N VAL A 120 -2.23 -10.16 4.13
CA VAL A 120 -2.55 -11.50 3.57
C VAL A 120 -3.15 -12.41 4.64
N ALA A 121 -2.57 -12.45 5.84
CA ALA A 121 -3.06 -13.26 6.96
C ALA A 121 -4.47 -12.83 7.44
N GLY A 122 -4.82 -11.56 7.27
CA GLY A 122 -6.13 -11.01 7.61
C GLY A 122 -7.23 -11.32 6.59
N LEU A 123 -6.90 -11.87 5.41
CA LEU A 123 -7.89 -12.28 4.42
C LEU A 123 -8.70 -13.48 4.93
N GLN A 124 -10.03 -13.43 4.75
CA GLN A 124 -10.93 -14.54 5.11
C GLN A 124 -10.90 -15.68 4.08
N LEU A 125 -10.26 -15.46 2.94
CA LEU A 125 -10.06 -16.42 1.88
C LEU A 125 -8.57 -16.58 1.62
N THR A 126 -8.07 -17.80 1.50
CA THR A 126 -6.68 -18.08 1.16
C THR A 126 -6.46 -17.88 -0.34
N PRO A 127 -5.60 -16.93 -0.78
CA PRO A 127 -5.31 -16.76 -2.20
C PRO A 127 -4.46 -17.91 -2.76
N ASP A 128 -4.65 -18.23 -4.03
CA ASP A 128 -3.79 -19.17 -4.77
C ASP A 128 -2.49 -18.50 -5.24
N VAL A 129 -2.53 -17.18 -5.46
CA VAL A 129 -1.41 -16.40 -5.98
C VAL A 129 -1.53 -14.92 -5.56
N LEU A 130 -0.37 -14.27 -5.39
CA LEU A 130 -0.27 -12.86 -5.04
C LEU A 130 0.23 -12.05 -6.25
N LEU A 131 -0.42 -10.92 -6.54
CA LEU A 131 0.09 -9.83 -7.39
C LEU A 131 0.55 -8.70 -6.48
N ILE A 132 1.84 -8.33 -6.55
CA ILE A 132 2.44 -7.40 -5.58
C ILE A 132 3.17 -6.28 -6.30
N ASP A 133 3.02 -5.03 -5.82
CA ASP A 133 3.83 -3.92 -6.31
C ASP A 133 5.25 -3.99 -5.74
N ALA A 134 6.22 -4.22 -6.62
CA ALA A 134 7.67 -4.13 -6.44
C ALA A 134 8.31 -4.96 -5.30
N VAL A 135 7.59 -5.42 -4.27
CA VAL A 135 8.14 -6.10 -3.09
C VAL A 135 7.76 -7.57 -3.07
N SER A 136 8.73 -8.48 -3.07
CA SER A 136 8.48 -9.91 -2.87
C SER A 136 8.38 -10.27 -1.39
N LEU A 137 7.61 -11.32 -1.08
CA LEU A 137 7.38 -11.87 0.27
C LEU A 137 7.95 -13.29 0.35
N PRO A 138 9.28 -13.46 0.41
CA PRO A 138 9.92 -14.79 0.41
C PRO A 138 9.52 -15.64 1.63
N GLU A 139 9.00 -15.01 2.68
CA GLU A 139 8.52 -15.65 3.89
C GLU A 139 7.17 -16.39 3.70
N LEU A 140 6.44 -16.09 2.62
CA LEU A 140 5.17 -16.74 2.28
C LEU A 140 5.38 -17.81 1.21
N TYR A 141 5.00 -19.06 1.51
CA TYR A 141 5.00 -20.18 0.56
C TYR A 141 3.79 -20.12 -0.40
N LEU A 142 3.56 -18.93 -1.00
CA LEU A 142 2.51 -18.72 -2.00
C LEU A 142 3.15 -18.28 -3.31
N PRO A 143 2.66 -18.74 -4.47
CA PRO A 143 3.07 -18.21 -5.76
C PRO A 143 2.90 -16.69 -5.79
N GLN A 144 3.91 -15.97 -6.30
CA GLN A 144 3.92 -14.52 -6.34
C GLN A 144 4.34 -14.03 -7.71
N ARG A 145 3.70 -12.98 -8.18
CA ARG A 145 4.11 -12.21 -9.34
C ARG A 145 4.31 -10.77 -8.91
N THR A 146 5.57 -10.32 -8.92
CA THR A 146 5.95 -8.96 -8.52
C THR A 146 6.40 -8.19 -9.75
N PHE A 147 5.93 -6.97 -9.91
CA PHE A 147 6.38 -6.07 -10.98
C PHE A 147 6.21 -4.61 -10.53
N PRO A 148 7.09 -3.71 -11.00
CA PRO A 148 7.01 -2.30 -10.62
C PRO A 148 5.77 -1.65 -11.23
N TYR A 149 5.16 -0.71 -10.49
CA TYR A 149 3.95 0.01 -10.89
C TYR A 149 2.73 -0.91 -11.09
N ALA A 150 2.63 -1.96 -10.31
CA ALA A 150 1.55 -2.92 -10.40
C ALA A 150 0.18 -2.27 -10.16
N ASP A 151 0.11 -1.23 -9.33
CA ASP A 151 -1.07 -0.39 -9.09
C ASP A 151 -1.58 0.37 -10.34
N ALA A 152 -0.72 0.58 -11.33
CA ALA A 152 -1.11 1.17 -12.62
C ALA A 152 -1.50 0.11 -13.68
N ILE A 153 -1.29 -1.18 -13.41
CA ILE A 153 -1.43 -2.29 -14.36
C ILE A 153 -2.56 -3.23 -13.97
N SER A 154 -2.59 -3.69 -12.71
CA SER A 154 -3.53 -4.64 -12.14
C SER A 154 -4.62 -3.94 -11.35
N LEU A 155 -5.88 -4.30 -11.60
CA LEU A 155 -7.04 -3.70 -10.92
C LEU A 155 -7.09 -4.11 -9.43
N SER A 156 -6.70 -5.34 -9.10
CA SER A 156 -6.66 -5.80 -7.70
C SER A 156 -5.57 -5.10 -6.89
N VAL A 157 -4.39 -4.83 -7.50
CA VAL A 157 -3.32 -4.08 -6.85
C VAL A 157 -3.70 -2.60 -6.69
N ALA A 158 -4.33 -1.98 -7.72
CA ALA A 158 -4.85 -0.61 -7.61
C ALA A 158 -5.93 -0.47 -6.51
N ALA A 159 -6.78 -1.48 -6.35
CA ALA A 159 -7.74 -1.53 -5.26
C ALA A 159 -7.04 -1.61 -3.89
N ALA A 160 -6.02 -2.46 -3.77
CA ALA A 160 -5.20 -2.54 -2.56
C ALA A 160 -4.50 -1.21 -2.23
N SER A 161 -3.93 -0.52 -3.25
CA SER A 161 -3.33 0.81 -3.10
C SER A 161 -4.29 1.82 -2.46
N ILE A 162 -5.54 1.85 -2.91
CA ILE A 162 -6.56 2.75 -2.34
C ILE A 162 -6.89 2.36 -0.90
N LEU A 163 -7.04 1.07 -0.58
CA LEU A 163 -7.33 0.62 0.78
C LEU A 163 -6.17 0.92 1.72
N ALA A 164 -4.94 0.61 1.33
CA ALA A 164 -3.74 0.91 2.13
C ALA A 164 -3.60 2.42 2.39
N LYS A 165 -3.77 3.25 1.34
CA LYS A 165 -3.67 4.71 1.45
C LYS A 165 -4.75 5.31 2.34
N THR A 166 -6.00 4.88 2.19
CA THR A 166 -7.10 5.43 2.99
C THR A 166 -7.02 4.99 4.45
N ALA A 167 -6.64 3.74 4.71
CA ALA A 167 -6.44 3.25 6.07
C ALA A 167 -5.27 4.00 6.75
N ARG A 168 -4.16 4.18 6.05
CA ARG A 168 -3.03 4.93 6.59
C ARG A 168 -3.36 6.40 6.85
N ASP A 169 -4.07 7.05 5.94
CA ASP A 169 -4.45 8.47 6.10
C ASP A 169 -5.35 8.67 7.33
N ALA A 170 -6.25 7.71 7.63
CA ALA A 170 -7.06 7.71 8.85
C ALA A 170 -6.19 7.56 10.10
N LEU A 171 -5.30 6.55 10.14
CA LEU A 171 -4.35 6.35 11.25
C LEU A 171 -3.48 7.59 11.51
N MET A 172 -3.09 8.32 10.47
CA MET A 172 -2.32 9.56 10.64
C MET A 172 -3.15 10.72 11.19
N CYS A 173 -4.46 10.75 10.95
CA CYS A 173 -5.36 11.72 11.61
C CYS A 173 -5.54 11.38 13.10
N ASP A 174 -5.71 10.10 13.43
CA ASP A 174 -5.82 9.64 14.83
C ASP A 174 -4.51 9.94 15.59
N LEU A 175 -3.37 9.70 14.92
CA LEU A 175 -2.05 9.97 15.48
C LEU A 175 -1.81 11.46 15.74
N ASP A 176 -2.33 12.35 14.88
CA ASP A 176 -2.25 13.80 15.05
C ASP A 176 -3.00 14.26 16.32
N ALA A 177 -4.15 13.64 16.60
CA ALA A 177 -4.91 13.91 17.82
C ALA A 177 -4.19 13.41 19.09
N LEU A 178 -3.47 12.28 18.99
CA LEU A 178 -2.77 11.68 20.12
C LEU A 178 -1.45 12.39 20.48
N VAL A 179 -0.67 12.79 19.45
CA VAL A 179 0.67 13.31 19.65
C VAL A 179 0.70 14.85 19.64
N GLY A 180 -0.14 15.47 18.82
CA GLY A 180 -0.32 16.92 18.74
C GLY A 180 0.93 17.70 18.26
N GLY A 181 0.70 18.86 17.64
CA GLY A 181 1.74 19.82 17.34
C GLY A 181 2.57 19.58 16.06
N TYR A 182 2.57 18.37 15.50
CA TYR A 182 3.35 18.04 14.29
C TYR A 182 2.57 18.23 12.99
N GLY A 183 1.23 18.24 13.02
CA GLY A 183 0.38 18.40 11.84
C GLY A 183 0.27 17.14 10.98
N PHE A 184 0.33 15.95 11.58
CA PHE A 184 0.24 14.66 10.89
C PHE A 184 -1.05 14.49 10.09
N ALA A 185 -2.16 15.09 10.52
CA ALA A 185 -3.41 15.11 9.78
C ALA A 185 -3.30 15.81 8.41
N GLY A 186 -2.39 16.76 8.26
CA GLY A 186 -2.13 17.44 6.99
C GLY A 186 -1.22 16.63 6.08
N HIS A 187 0.03 16.51 6.46
CA HIS A 187 1.08 15.93 5.61
C HIS A 187 1.27 14.42 5.76
N LYS A 188 0.47 13.75 6.58
CA LYS A 188 0.47 12.28 6.78
C LYS A 188 1.84 11.71 7.16
N GLY A 189 2.65 12.48 7.91
CA GLY A 189 3.98 12.12 8.35
C GLY A 189 5.08 12.20 7.28
N TYR A 190 4.77 12.66 6.06
CA TYR A 190 5.79 12.88 5.03
C TYR A 190 6.62 14.14 5.31
N GLY A 191 7.85 14.16 4.79
CA GLY A 191 8.83 15.24 4.98
C GLY A 191 8.47 16.51 4.22
N THR A 192 7.45 17.21 4.69
CA THR A 192 7.12 18.56 4.23
C THR A 192 7.88 19.62 5.05
N ARG A 193 7.93 20.85 4.56
CA ARG A 193 8.52 21.98 5.30
C ARG A 193 7.87 22.13 6.68
N ALA A 194 6.54 22.07 6.76
CA ALA A 194 5.81 22.17 8.02
C ALA A 194 6.19 21.05 9.01
N HIS A 195 6.38 19.82 8.51
CA HIS A 195 6.82 18.71 9.36
C HIS A 195 8.26 18.92 9.86
N ALA A 196 9.16 19.37 8.99
CA ALA A 196 10.53 19.67 9.38
C ALA A 196 10.61 20.78 10.44
N GLU A 197 9.87 21.87 10.27
CA GLU A 197 9.78 22.97 11.23
C GLU A 197 9.23 22.50 12.59
N ALA A 198 8.17 21.69 12.59
CA ALA A 198 7.61 21.10 13.81
C ALA A 198 8.61 20.17 14.50
N LEU A 199 9.31 19.34 13.73
CA LEU A 199 10.31 18.40 14.24
C LEU A 199 11.49 19.11 14.90
N ILE A 200 11.99 20.20 14.29
CA ILE A 200 13.06 21.03 14.88
C ILE A 200 12.58 21.69 16.19
N LYS A 201 11.34 22.18 16.21
CA LYS A 201 10.80 22.90 17.36
C LYS A 201 10.47 22.00 18.55
N LEU A 202 9.94 20.80 18.31
CA LEU A 202 9.38 19.91 19.32
C LEU A 202 10.26 18.69 19.63
N GLY A 203 11.29 18.46 18.81
CA GLY A 203 12.03 17.19 18.82
C GLY A 203 11.20 16.05 18.22
N PRO A 204 11.75 14.85 18.09
CA PRO A 204 11.01 13.68 17.63
C PRO A 204 10.16 13.07 18.75
N SER A 205 8.94 12.66 18.41
CA SER A 205 8.05 11.89 19.28
C SER A 205 8.19 10.38 19.02
N TRP A 206 7.54 9.55 19.84
CA TRP A 206 7.45 8.10 19.64
C TRP A 206 6.79 7.69 18.30
N ALA A 207 6.07 8.61 17.66
CA ALA A 207 5.47 8.38 16.36
C ALA A 207 6.47 8.48 15.20
N HIS A 208 7.63 9.12 15.41
CA HIS A 208 8.64 9.28 14.38
C HIS A 208 9.46 7.98 14.20
N ARG A 209 10.05 7.86 13.02
CA ARG A 209 10.98 6.79 12.66
C ARG A 209 12.40 7.26 12.96
N HIS A 210 12.88 6.94 14.15
CA HIS A 210 14.14 7.44 14.69
C HIS A 210 15.37 7.02 13.89
N THR A 211 15.27 5.99 13.05
CA THR A 211 16.34 5.56 12.14
C THR A 211 16.33 6.27 10.79
N PHE A 212 15.29 7.08 10.51
CA PHE A 212 15.23 7.83 9.26
C PHE A 212 16.11 9.08 9.34
N ARG A 213 16.96 9.27 8.30
CA ARG A 213 17.99 10.31 8.26
C ARG A 213 17.50 11.70 8.71
N PRO A 214 16.37 12.25 8.22
CA PRO A 214 15.92 13.58 8.65
C PRO A 214 15.56 13.66 10.14
N VAL A 215 15.12 12.55 10.75
CA VAL A 215 14.81 12.50 12.20
C VAL A 215 16.09 12.36 13.00
N VAL A 216 17.05 11.54 12.55
CA VAL A 216 18.38 11.39 13.17
C VAL A 216 19.11 12.73 13.23
N GLU A 217 19.10 13.49 12.14
CA GLU A 217 19.79 14.79 12.02
C GLU A 217 19.29 15.81 13.06
N VAL A 218 17.99 15.82 13.37
CA VAL A 218 17.42 16.70 14.39
C VAL A 218 17.79 16.28 15.81
N VAL A 219 17.92 14.98 16.07
CA VAL A 219 18.32 14.46 17.39
C VAL A 219 19.79 14.71 17.67
N SER A 220 20.61 14.81 16.61
CA SER A 220 22.07 14.98 16.69
C SER A 220 22.50 16.45 16.67
N SER A 221 21.58 17.41 16.55
CA SER A 221 21.80 18.86 16.56
C SER A 221 21.55 19.48 17.92
#